data_e6645164df062391d242ecd2e1c11d9d
#
_entry.id   e6645164df062391d242ecd2e1c11d9d
#
_cell.length_a   1.000
_cell.length_b   1.000
_cell.length_c   1.000
_cell.angle_alpha   90.00
_cell.angle_beta   90.00
_cell.angle_gamma   90.00
#
_symmetry.space_group_name_H-M   'P 1'
#
loop_
_entity.id
_entity.type
_entity.pdbx_description
1 polymer ?
#
loop_
_entity_poly.entity_id
_entity_poly.type
_entity_poly.pdbx_seq_one_letter_code
_entity_poly.pdbx_strand_id
1 'polypeptide(L)'
;MTTTPKPGLVDRRNSGSHKDMDVFTFMDSAAALYPYFEACARMGRGTAERPASETFEALRPLGCEAEGEMLEATGGVNTHKGAVFSVGIVCAALGRLDRALWADAARVLAEVSAMTAGLTEKDFADVTAENAATTGQKLYAEYGITGVRGQVEAGLPAVLNIGLPTLEAGLAKGYDFDRAGGGALLAILAGSTDTNIIARSSRARQQALAEELKALLTETPYPDRDALAALDDRFMAENLSPGGSADLLALTYLLHFITTEGNNDE
;
A
#
# COMPACT_ATOMS: atom_id res chain seq x y z
N MET A 1 3.02 -4.90 -9.25
CA MET A 1 4.10 -5.25 -10.21
C MET A 1 3.75 -4.97 -11.66
N THR A 2 2.47 -4.97 -12.02
CA THR A 2 2.03 -4.80 -13.40
C THR A 2 2.32 -3.41 -13.96
N THR A 3 2.10 -2.34 -13.18
CA THR A 3 2.35 -0.96 -13.60
C THR A 3 3.82 -0.71 -13.92
N THR A 4 4.12 -0.19 -15.11
CA THR A 4 5.47 0.12 -15.59
C THR A 4 5.41 1.26 -16.61
N PRO A 5 6.18 2.37 -16.46
CA PRO A 5 7.15 2.64 -15.38
C PRO A 5 6.51 3.03 -14.04
N LYS A 6 7.19 2.70 -12.93
CA LYS A 6 6.84 3.17 -11.57
C LYS A 6 8.01 3.99 -11.01
N PRO A 7 7.92 5.31 -10.95
CA PRO A 7 9.05 6.15 -10.52
C PRO A 7 9.69 5.72 -9.20
N GLY A 8 11.00 5.39 -9.27
CA GLY A 8 11.84 4.99 -8.15
C GLY A 8 11.57 3.59 -7.57
N LEU A 9 10.66 2.82 -8.15
CA LEU A 9 10.23 1.50 -7.68
C LEU A 9 10.66 0.40 -8.64
N VAL A 10 10.81 -0.82 -8.10
CA VAL A 10 11.06 -2.01 -8.91
C VAL A 10 9.87 -2.28 -9.83
N ASP A 11 10.14 -2.46 -11.11
CA ASP A 11 9.15 -2.85 -12.11
C ASP A 11 9.80 -3.66 -13.26
N ARG A 12 9.10 -3.80 -14.40
CA ARG A 12 9.62 -4.54 -15.58
C ARG A 12 10.71 -3.79 -16.34
N ARG A 13 10.90 -2.49 -16.09
CA ARG A 13 11.92 -1.65 -16.74
C ARG A 13 13.26 -1.75 -16.03
N ASN A 14 13.26 -1.66 -14.69
CA ASN A 14 14.46 -1.64 -13.85
C ASN A 14 14.15 -1.89 -12.37
N SER A 15 15.17 -1.83 -11.54
CA SER A 15 15.09 -2.00 -10.09
C SER A 15 14.79 -0.69 -9.31
N GLY A 16 14.47 0.41 -10.01
CA GLY A 16 14.24 1.70 -9.36
C GLY A 16 15.44 2.13 -8.50
N SER A 17 15.16 2.68 -7.34
CA SER A 17 16.19 3.12 -6.36
C SER A 17 16.70 1.97 -5.47
N HIS A 18 16.63 0.71 -5.94
CA HIS A 18 17.05 -0.47 -5.20
C HIS A 18 18.24 -1.19 -5.85
N LYS A 19 19.12 -1.74 -5.01
CA LYS A 19 20.30 -2.51 -5.43
C LYS A 19 20.24 -3.96 -4.98
N ASP A 20 19.27 -4.28 -4.14
CA ASP A 20 19.12 -5.55 -3.41
C ASP A 20 17.90 -6.36 -3.88
N MET A 21 17.11 -5.82 -4.81
CA MET A 21 15.90 -6.46 -5.32
C MET A 21 15.61 -6.08 -6.79
N ASP A 22 14.92 -6.97 -7.47
CA ASP A 22 14.44 -6.79 -8.83
C ASP A 22 13.00 -7.34 -8.99
N VAL A 23 12.49 -7.38 -10.23
CA VAL A 23 11.14 -7.87 -10.49
C VAL A 23 10.97 -9.34 -10.10
N PHE A 24 12.02 -10.18 -10.24
CA PHE A 24 11.95 -11.59 -9.87
C PHE A 24 11.89 -11.77 -8.36
N THR A 25 12.69 -11.01 -7.60
CA THR A 25 12.62 -10.96 -6.13
C THR A 25 11.20 -10.61 -5.66
N PHE A 26 10.52 -9.68 -6.32
CA PHE A 26 9.14 -9.33 -6.01
C PHE A 26 8.16 -10.45 -6.39
N MET A 27 8.39 -11.17 -7.48
CA MET A 27 7.56 -12.31 -7.87
C MET A 27 7.68 -13.47 -6.87
N ASP A 28 8.90 -13.81 -6.45
CA ASP A 28 9.15 -14.85 -5.46
C ASP A 28 8.47 -14.53 -4.14
N SER A 29 8.61 -13.29 -3.67
CA SER A 29 7.92 -12.79 -2.49
C SER A 29 6.40 -12.85 -2.61
N ALA A 30 5.84 -12.44 -3.74
CA ALA A 30 4.39 -12.47 -3.95
C ALA A 30 3.84 -13.91 -3.97
N ALA A 31 4.59 -14.84 -4.55
CA ALA A 31 4.22 -16.26 -4.58
C ALA A 31 4.24 -16.85 -3.15
N ALA A 32 5.27 -16.56 -2.36
CA ALA A 32 5.38 -17.01 -0.97
C ALA A 32 4.25 -16.45 -0.08
N LEU A 33 3.79 -15.22 -0.33
CA LEU A 33 2.76 -14.58 0.46
C LEU A 33 1.31 -14.96 0.10
N TYR A 34 1.08 -15.66 -1.01
CA TYR A 34 -0.27 -16.05 -1.42
C TYR A 34 -1.02 -16.87 -0.34
N PRO A 35 -0.43 -17.93 0.27
CA PRO A 35 -1.10 -18.69 1.34
C PRO A 35 -1.47 -17.84 2.56
N TYR A 36 -0.63 -16.86 2.90
CA TYR A 36 -0.91 -15.93 3.99
C TYR A 36 -2.17 -15.08 3.74
N PHE A 37 -2.32 -14.51 2.55
CA PHE A 37 -3.51 -13.69 2.25
C PHE A 37 -4.79 -14.53 2.26
N GLU A 38 -4.72 -15.79 1.81
CA GLU A 38 -5.82 -16.75 1.93
C GLU A 38 -6.14 -17.05 3.41
N ALA A 39 -5.11 -17.28 4.24
CA ALA A 39 -5.28 -17.50 5.68
C ALA A 39 -5.91 -16.30 6.38
N CYS A 40 -5.55 -15.06 6.00
CA CYS A 40 -6.20 -13.85 6.50
C CYS A 40 -7.69 -13.81 6.17
N ALA A 41 -8.08 -14.11 4.94
CA ALA A 41 -9.49 -14.15 4.54
C ALA A 41 -10.27 -15.25 5.30
N ARG A 42 -9.66 -16.43 5.49
CA ARG A 42 -10.25 -17.52 6.30
C ARG A 42 -10.39 -17.12 7.76
N MET A 43 -9.38 -16.43 8.34
CA MET A 43 -9.45 -15.91 9.71
C MET A 43 -10.59 -14.91 9.85
N GLY A 44 -10.73 -13.98 8.92
CA GLY A 44 -11.84 -13.03 8.89
C GLY A 44 -13.20 -13.74 8.91
N ARG A 45 -13.38 -14.74 8.04
CA ARG A 45 -14.62 -15.54 7.99
C ARG A 45 -14.89 -16.29 9.29
N GLY A 46 -13.86 -16.90 9.89
CA GLY A 46 -13.99 -17.66 11.13
C GLY A 46 -14.28 -16.81 12.36
N THR A 47 -14.06 -15.49 12.27
CA THR A 47 -14.25 -14.53 13.36
C THR A 47 -15.32 -13.48 13.06
N ALA A 48 -16.12 -13.63 12.00
CA ALA A 48 -17.08 -12.64 11.52
C ALA A 48 -18.11 -12.23 12.59
N GLU A 49 -18.56 -13.19 13.43
CA GLU A 49 -19.51 -12.98 14.51
C GLU A 49 -18.88 -12.39 15.80
N ARG A 50 -17.56 -12.23 15.84
CA ARG A 50 -16.85 -11.67 16.99
C ARG A 50 -16.61 -10.17 16.81
N PRO A 51 -16.26 -9.43 17.88
CA PRO A 51 -15.79 -8.06 17.76
C PRO A 51 -14.68 -7.94 16.71
N ALA A 52 -14.74 -6.92 15.86
CA ALA A 52 -13.81 -6.77 14.72
C ALA A 52 -12.34 -6.70 15.19
N SER A 53 -12.07 -6.09 16.34
CA SER A 53 -10.73 -6.01 16.93
C SER A 53 -10.11 -7.38 17.26
N GLU A 54 -10.91 -8.38 17.60
CA GLU A 54 -10.41 -9.74 17.86
C GLU A 54 -9.87 -10.40 16.59
N THR A 55 -10.46 -10.10 15.43
CA THR A 55 -9.91 -10.55 14.14
C THR A 55 -8.51 -9.98 13.92
N PHE A 56 -8.34 -8.69 14.14
CA PHE A 56 -7.03 -8.05 13.96
C PHE A 56 -5.96 -8.63 14.89
N GLU A 57 -6.30 -8.85 16.16
CA GLU A 57 -5.36 -9.49 17.11
C GLU A 57 -4.97 -10.90 16.66
N ALA A 58 -5.92 -11.67 16.11
CA ALA A 58 -5.65 -13.01 15.59
C ALA A 58 -4.77 -13.00 14.32
N LEU A 59 -4.73 -11.88 13.55
CA LEU A 59 -3.86 -11.74 12.38
C LEU A 59 -2.40 -11.48 12.74
N ARG A 60 -2.10 -10.89 13.91
CA ARG A 60 -0.72 -10.51 14.27
C ARG A 60 0.29 -11.67 14.19
N PRO A 61 0.02 -12.87 14.74
CA PRO A 61 0.93 -14.00 14.59
C PRO A 61 1.14 -14.40 13.13
N LEU A 62 0.05 -14.49 12.36
CA LEU A 62 0.11 -14.85 10.94
C LEU A 62 0.97 -13.86 10.13
N GLY A 63 0.85 -12.55 10.44
CA GLY A 63 1.67 -11.53 9.79
C GLY A 63 3.16 -11.66 10.12
N CYS A 64 3.51 -12.03 11.35
CA CYS A 64 4.91 -12.29 11.73
C CYS A 64 5.48 -13.50 11.00
N GLU A 65 4.71 -14.59 10.86
CA GLU A 65 5.11 -15.78 10.11
C GLU A 65 5.32 -15.44 8.63
N ALA A 66 4.38 -14.71 8.02
CA ALA A 66 4.46 -14.27 6.62
C ALA A 66 5.66 -13.34 6.34
N GLU A 67 6.02 -12.47 7.29
CA GLU A 67 7.28 -11.71 7.16
C GLU A 67 8.50 -12.63 7.10
N GLY A 68 8.51 -13.71 7.88
CA GLY A 68 9.56 -14.74 7.84
C GLY A 68 9.62 -15.47 6.49
N GLU A 69 8.48 -15.91 5.99
CA GLU A 69 8.37 -16.58 4.68
C GLU A 69 8.80 -15.65 3.52
N MET A 70 8.41 -14.38 3.58
CA MET A 70 8.85 -13.36 2.62
C MET A 70 10.37 -13.22 2.63
N LEU A 71 10.99 -13.10 3.81
CA LEU A 71 12.43 -12.95 3.94
C LEU A 71 13.18 -14.21 3.48
N GLU A 72 12.66 -15.40 3.76
CA GLU A 72 13.23 -16.66 3.26
C GLU A 72 13.20 -16.73 1.73
N ALA A 73 12.04 -16.44 1.12
CA ALA A 73 11.87 -16.47 -0.32
C ALA A 73 12.73 -15.43 -1.07
N THR A 74 13.09 -14.33 -0.41
CA THR A 74 13.85 -13.22 -1.02
C THR A 74 15.33 -13.16 -0.62
N GLY A 75 15.81 -14.17 0.12
CA GLY A 75 17.19 -14.17 0.62
C GLY A 75 17.46 -13.07 1.64
N GLY A 76 16.48 -12.70 2.44
CA GLY A 76 16.58 -11.69 3.51
C GLY A 76 16.18 -10.28 3.08
N VAL A 77 15.68 -10.09 1.86
CA VAL A 77 15.30 -8.77 1.34
C VAL A 77 13.85 -8.44 1.68
N ASN A 78 13.64 -7.27 2.29
CA ASN A 78 12.30 -6.78 2.61
C ASN A 78 11.64 -6.16 1.37
N THR A 79 10.73 -6.90 0.74
CA THR A 79 10.00 -6.49 -0.47
C THR A 79 8.58 -6.00 -0.17
N HIS A 80 7.82 -6.74 0.63
CA HIS A 80 6.36 -6.56 0.80
C HIS A 80 5.92 -6.41 2.27
N LYS A 81 6.79 -6.03 3.20
CA LYS A 81 6.41 -5.92 4.63
C LYS A 81 5.19 -5.02 4.87
N GLY A 82 5.11 -3.88 4.18
CA GLY A 82 3.96 -2.99 4.26
C GLY A 82 2.69 -3.64 3.69
N ALA A 83 2.83 -4.35 2.57
CA ALA A 83 1.74 -5.09 1.94
C ALA A 83 1.28 -6.28 2.80
N VAL A 84 2.19 -7.04 3.43
CA VAL A 84 1.83 -8.09 4.41
C VAL A 84 0.86 -7.52 5.44
N PHE A 85 1.20 -6.40 6.04
CA PHE A 85 0.35 -5.76 7.04
C PHE A 85 -0.98 -5.28 6.44
N SER A 86 -0.95 -4.43 5.41
CA SER A 86 -2.15 -3.74 4.93
C SER A 86 -3.07 -4.62 4.07
N VAL A 87 -2.51 -5.44 3.16
CA VAL A 87 -3.30 -6.37 2.33
C VAL A 87 -3.87 -7.49 3.18
N GLY A 88 -3.11 -8.02 4.16
CA GLY A 88 -3.62 -9.04 5.09
C GLY A 88 -4.86 -8.57 5.84
N ILE A 89 -4.87 -7.32 6.33
CA ILE A 89 -6.05 -6.73 7.01
C ILE A 89 -7.24 -6.60 6.05
N VAL A 90 -7.01 -6.14 4.80
CA VAL A 90 -8.09 -6.03 3.80
C VAL A 90 -8.63 -7.41 3.44
N CYS A 91 -7.78 -8.43 3.27
CA CYS A 91 -8.23 -9.81 3.04
C CYS A 91 -9.09 -10.34 4.19
N ALA A 92 -8.72 -10.05 5.44
CA ALA A 92 -9.53 -10.44 6.59
C ALA A 92 -10.86 -9.67 6.66
N ALA A 93 -10.87 -8.37 6.34
CA ALA A 93 -12.10 -7.59 6.26
C ALA A 93 -13.06 -8.16 5.21
N LEU A 94 -12.57 -8.53 4.02
CA LEU A 94 -13.35 -9.23 3.01
C LEU A 94 -13.91 -10.56 3.53
N GLY A 95 -13.08 -11.33 4.26
CA GLY A 95 -13.53 -12.58 4.87
C GLY A 95 -14.65 -12.41 5.89
N ARG A 96 -14.70 -11.30 6.62
CA ARG A 96 -15.75 -10.97 7.61
C ARG A 96 -17.07 -10.55 6.97
N LEU A 97 -17.03 -10.05 5.75
CA LEU A 97 -18.20 -9.53 5.05
C LEU A 97 -18.82 -10.59 4.12
N ASP A 98 -20.15 -10.50 3.97
CA ASP A 98 -20.84 -11.24 2.92
C ASP A 98 -20.32 -10.80 1.54
N ARG A 99 -20.21 -11.75 0.58
CA ARG A 99 -19.68 -11.49 -0.75
C ARG A 99 -20.43 -10.36 -1.48
N ALA A 100 -21.73 -10.24 -1.28
CA ALA A 100 -22.54 -9.16 -1.87
C ALA A 100 -22.07 -7.74 -1.46
N LEU A 101 -21.35 -7.62 -0.34
CA LEU A 101 -20.82 -6.34 0.15
C LEU A 101 -19.44 -6.01 -0.43
N TRP A 102 -18.79 -6.93 -1.14
CA TRP A 102 -17.46 -6.72 -1.70
C TRP A 102 -17.44 -5.71 -2.85
N ALA A 103 -18.58 -5.53 -3.51
CA ALA A 103 -18.76 -4.51 -4.56
C ALA A 103 -18.70 -3.06 -4.03
N ASP A 104 -18.83 -2.88 -2.72
CA ASP A 104 -18.75 -1.56 -2.05
C ASP A 104 -17.39 -1.39 -1.33
N ALA A 105 -16.44 -0.75 -2.00
CA ALA A 105 -15.11 -0.47 -1.43
C ALA A 105 -15.18 0.29 -0.10
N ALA A 106 -16.11 1.23 0.04
CA ALA A 106 -16.26 2.00 1.28
C ALA A 106 -16.70 1.09 2.44
N ARG A 107 -17.56 0.11 2.17
CA ARG A 107 -18.00 -0.87 3.16
C ARG A 107 -16.86 -1.78 3.60
N VAL A 108 -16.04 -2.27 2.63
CA VAL A 108 -14.85 -3.07 2.94
C VAL A 108 -13.87 -2.29 3.82
N LEU A 109 -13.61 -1.03 3.48
CA LEU A 109 -12.67 -0.19 4.21
C LEU A 109 -13.20 0.30 5.57
N ALA A 110 -14.52 0.41 5.74
CA ALA A 110 -15.13 0.62 7.05
C ALA A 110 -14.89 -0.58 7.98
N GLU A 111 -14.93 -1.82 7.47
CA GLU A 111 -14.60 -3.01 8.24
C GLU A 111 -13.11 -3.05 8.62
N VAL A 112 -12.20 -2.62 7.73
CA VAL A 112 -10.77 -2.43 8.03
C VAL A 112 -10.61 -1.48 9.23
N SER A 113 -11.26 -0.32 9.21
CA SER A 113 -11.22 0.66 10.30
C SER A 113 -11.78 0.09 11.60
N ALA A 114 -12.88 -0.66 11.53
CA ALA A 114 -13.47 -1.30 12.71
C ALA A 114 -12.54 -2.35 13.35
N MET A 115 -11.83 -3.12 12.52
CA MET A 115 -10.84 -4.10 12.98
C MET A 115 -9.63 -3.44 13.65
N THR A 116 -9.22 -2.27 13.19
CA THR A 116 -7.99 -1.58 13.61
C THR A 116 -8.21 -0.37 14.51
N ALA A 117 -9.43 -0.21 15.05
CA ALA A 117 -9.76 0.90 15.96
C ALA A 117 -8.83 0.92 17.19
N GLY A 118 -8.23 2.08 17.48
CA GLY A 118 -7.27 2.28 18.58
C GLY A 118 -5.86 1.72 18.32
N LEU A 119 -5.58 1.28 17.09
CA LEU A 119 -4.30 0.68 16.72
C LEU A 119 -3.13 1.64 16.95
N THR A 120 -3.24 2.88 16.51
CA THR A 120 -2.15 3.85 16.63
C THR A 120 -1.87 4.21 18.07
N GLU A 121 -2.91 4.39 18.90
CA GLU A 121 -2.75 4.62 20.31
C GLU A 121 -2.02 3.45 20.99
N LYS A 122 -2.45 2.21 20.72
CA LYS A 122 -1.88 0.98 21.29
C LYS A 122 -0.44 0.74 20.86
N ASP A 123 -0.17 0.81 19.54
CA ASP A 123 1.15 0.44 18.97
C ASP A 123 2.22 1.50 19.22
N PHE A 124 1.82 2.75 19.52
CA PHE A 124 2.74 3.86 19.78
C PHE A 124 2.73 4.38 21.22
N ALA A 125 1.95 3.77 22.14
CA ALA A 125 1.80 4.23 23.53
C ALA A 125 3.13 4.48 24.24
N ASP A 126 4.09 3.57 24.07
CA ASP A 126 5.39 3.60 24.75
C ASP A 126 6.56 3.98 23.82
N VAL A 127 6.26 4.46 22.60
CA VAL A 127 7.30 4.80 21.63
C VAL A 127 7.90 6.16 21.93
N THR A 128 9.20 6.18 22.17
CA THR A 128 10.01 7.39 22.38
C THR A 128 11.18 7.43 21.40
N ALA A 129 11.88 8.57 21.32
CA ALA A 129 13.08 8.68 20.49
C ALA A 129 14.18 7.69 20.88
N GLU A 130 14.26 7.32 22.18
CA GLU A 130 15.29 6.44 22.73
C GLU A 130 15.02 4.96 22.43
N ASN A 131 13.74 4.54 22.34
CA ASN A 131 13.37 3.13 22.16
C ASN A 131 12.85 2.76 20.76
N ALA A 132 12.70 3.75 19.87
CA ALA A 132 12.20 3.54 18.51
C ALA A 132 13.14 2.64 17.69
N ALA A 133 12.73 1.39 17.45
CA ALA A 133 13.51 0.38 16.73
C ALA A 133 13.31 0.41 15.21
N THR A 134 12.07 0.66 14.76
CA THR A 134 11.71 0.64 13.34
C THR A 134 11.65 2.06 12.75
N THR A 135 11.76 2.16 11.42
CA THR A 135 11.59 3.43 10.70
C THR A 135 10.26 4.11 11.04
N GLY A 136 9.17 3.34 11.07
CA GLY A 136 7.84 3.88 11.42
C GLY A 136 7.79 4.44 12.85
N GLN A 137 8.39 3.76 13.83
CA GLN A 137 8.49 4.25 15.21
C GLN A 137 9.34 5.51 15.32
N LYS A 138 10.47 5.59 14.60
CA LYS A 138 11.32 6.79 14.57
C LYS A 138 10.57 7.99 14.01
N LEU A 139 9.85 7.81 12.91
CA LEU A 139 9.06 8.88 12.30
C LEU A 139 7.86 9.30 13.16
N TYR A 140 7.29 8.36 13.92
CA TYR A 140 6.27 8.70 14.90
C TYR A 140 6.85 9.50 16.06
N ALA A 141 7.94 9.04 16.67
CA ALA A 141 8.59 9.73 17.79
C ALA A 141 9.04 11.15 17.43
N GLU A 142 9.52 11.37 16.20
CA GLU A 142 10.04 12.66 15.75
C GLU A 142 8.94 13.60 15.22
N TYR A 143 7.96 13.07 14.50
CA TYR A 143 6.99 13.89 13.74
C TYR A 143 5.53 13.57 14.01
N GLY A 144 5.20 12.55 14.83
CA GLY A 144 3.83 12.06 15.01
C GLY A 144 3.25 11.36 13.77
N ILE A 145 4.10 10.91 12.85
CA ILE A 145 3.68 10.27 11.61
C ILE A 145 3.36 8.79 11.87
N THR A 146 2.09 8.42 11.74
CA THR A 146 1.58 7.07 12.03
C THR A 146 1.76 6.07 10.86
N GLY A 147 2.08 6.56 9.66
CA GLY A 147 2.32 5.74 8.47
C GLY A 147 1.14 4.83 8.11
N VAL A 148 1.44 3.58 7.73
CA VAL A 148 0.41 2.59 7.32
C VAL A 148 -0.56 2.25 8.45
N ARG A 149 -0.14 2.34 9.72
CA ARG A 149 -1.03 2.10 10.87
C ARG A 149 -2.17 3.12 10.92
N GLY A 150 -1.84 4.40 10.78
CA GLY A 150 -2.84 5.45 10.69
C GLY A 150 -3.72 5.34 9.44
N GLN A 151 -3.16 4.87 8.31
CA GLN A 151 -3.95 4.63 7.11
C GLN A 151 -5.01 3.53 7.33
N VAL A 152 -4.65 2.37 7.87
CA VAL A 152 -5.64 1.28 8.09
C VAL A 152 -6.66 1.66 9.17
N GLU A 153 -6.24 2.29 10.26
CA GLU A 153 -7.14 2.74 11.32
C GLU A 153 -8.19 3.74 10.81
N ALA A 154 -7.79 4.63 9.89
CA ALA A 154 -8.68 5.57 9.24
C ALA A 154 -9.48 4.98 8.05
N GLY A 155 -9.39 3.68 7.77
CA GLY A 155 -10.06 3.04 6.64
C GLY A 155 -9.40 3.35 5.29
N LEU A 156 -8.08 3.47 5.25
CA LEU A 156 -7.28 3.66 4.03
C LEU A 156 -7.75 4.84 3.15
N PRO A 157 -7.87 6.06 3.70
CA PRO A 157 -8.43 7.20 2.96
C PRO A 157 -7.65 7.54 1.68
N ALA A 158 -6.35 7.27 1.62
CA ALA A 158 -5.56 7.48 0.41
C ALA A 158 -5.98 6.51 -0.71
N VAL A 159 -6.39 5.29 -0.38
CA VAL A 159 -6.92 4.33 -1.35
C VAL A 159 -8.32 4.71 -1.78
N LEU A 160 -9.23 4.95 -0.82
CA LEU A 160 -10.64 5.20 -1.08
C LEU A 160 -10.88 6.52 -1.84
N ASN A 161 -10.20 7.60 -1.41
CA ASN A 161 -10.52 8.94 -1.89
C ASN A 161 -9.54 9.45 -2.96
N ILE A 162 -8.41 8.77 -3.19
CA ILE A 162 -7.41 9.20 -4.17
C ILE A 162 -7.12 8.08 -5.17
N GLY A 163 -6.62 6.94 -4.70
CA GLY A 163 -6.14 5.86 -5.57
C GLY A 163 -7.24 5.29 -6.45
N LEU A 164 -8.32 4.82 -5.85
CA LEU A 164 -9.42 4.15 -6.55
C LEU A 164 -10.11 5.10 -7.55
N PRO A 165 -10.55 6.32 -7.18
CA PRO A 165 -11.16 7.25 -8.13
C PRO A 165 -10.22 7.63 -9.27
N THR A 166 -8.91 7.80 -9.01
CA THR A 166 -7.95 8.15 -10.05
C THR A 166 -7.74 6.99 -11.03
N LEU A 167 -7.57 5.76 -10.52
CA LEU A 167 -7.41 4.57 -11.35
C LEU A 167 -8.64 4.38 -12.26
N GLU A 168 -9.84 4.39 -11.70
CA GLU A 168 -11.09 4.16 -12.42
C GLU A 168 -11.37 5.26 -13.44
N ALA A 169 -11.13 6.52 -13.12
CA ALA A 169 -11.25 7.62 -14.06
C ALA A 169 -10.25 7.51 -15.23
N GLY A 170 -9.04 6.99 -14.99
CA GLY A 170 -8.05 6.70 -16.03
C GLY A 170 -8.51 5.59 -16.97
N LEU A 171 -8.99 4.48 -16.40
CA LEU A 171 -9.52 3.34 -17.17
C LEU A 171 -10.77 3.73 -17.98
N ALA A 172 -11.67 4.53 -17.40
CA ALA A 172 -12.86 5.04 -18.09
C ALA A 172 -12.53 5.97 -19.29
N LYS A 173 -11.35 6.61 -19.28
CA LYS A 173 -10.81 7.37 -20.43
C LYS A 173 -10.16 6.49 -21.49
N GLY A 174 -10.11 5.17 -21.28
CA GLY A 174 -9.50 4.21 -22.19
C GLY A 174 -7.97 4.08 -22.04
N TYR A 175 -7.37 4.60 -20.97
CA TYR A 175 -5.96 4.35 -20.69
C TYR A 175 -5.77 2.90 -20.20
N ASP A 176 -4.61 2.32 -20.53
CA ASP A 176 -4.24 1.02 -20.01
C ASP A 176 -3.90 1.08 -18.50
N PHE A 177 -3.74 -0.10 -17.90
CA PHE A 177 -3.42 -0.22 -16.48
C PHE A 177 -2.07 0.40 -16.11
N ASP A 178 -1.09 0.42 -17.02
CA ASP A 178 0.21 1.03 -16.76
C ASP A 178 0.05 2.56 -16.62
N ARG A 179 -0.67 3.21 -17.53
CA ARG A 179 -0.88 4.66 -17.52
C ARG A 179 -1.84 5.11 -16.41
N ALA A 180 -2.97 4.43 -16.27
CA ALA A 180 -3.95 4.73 -15.22
C ALA A 180 -3.35 4.51 -13.82
N GLY A 181 -2.62 3.41 -13.63
CA GLY A 181 -1.94 3.10 -12.38
C GLY A 181 -0.77 4.02 -12.08
N GLY A 182 -0.02 4.46 -13.09
CA GLY A 182 1.00 5.50 -12.95
C GLY A 182 0.42 6.81 -12.43
N GLY A 183 -0.71 7.27 -13.02
CA GLY A 183 -1.46 8.42 -12.53
C GLY A 183 -1.94 8.26 -11.09
N ALA A 184 -2.49 7.08 -10.74
CA ALA A 184 -2.95 6.78 -9.38
C ALA A 184 -1.78 6.76 -8.38
N LEU A 185 -0.62 6.18 -8.73
CA LEU A 185 0.58 6.19 -7.88
C LEU A 185 1.01 7.61 -7.56
N LEU A 186 1.13 8.46 -8.58
CA LEU A 186 1.56 9.85 -8.41
C LEU A 186 0.53 10.65 -7.61
N ALA A 187 -0.77 10.43 -7.80
CA ALA A 187 -1.83 11.08 -7.03
C ALA A 187 -1.80 10.66 -5.55
N ILE A 188 -1.62 9.38 -5.25
CA ILE A 188 -1.44 8.87 -3.88
C ILE A 188 -0.21 9.53 -3.24
N LEU A 189 0.93 9.55 -3.93
CA LEU A 189 2.17 10.14 -3.42
C LEU A 189 2.04 11.67 -3.19
N ALA A 190 1.31 12.36 -4.05
CA ALA A 190 1.03 13.79 -3.90
C ALA A 190 0.06 14.10 -2.76
N GLY A 191 -0.89 13.19 -2.48
CA GLY A 191 -1.97 13.39 -1.50
C GLY A 191 -1.76 12.70 -0.15
N SER A 192 -0.67 11.94 0.03
CA SER A 192 -0.39 11.22 1.28
C SER A 192 1.06 11.39 1.73
N THR A 193 1.35 10.95 2.96
CA THR A 193 2.72 10.95 3.51
C THR A 193 3.37 9.61 3.26
N ASP A 194 4.44 9.58 2.48
CA ASP A 194 5.23 8.38 2.23
C ASP A 194 6.43 8.30 3.18
N THR A 195 6.38 7.36 4.12
CA THR A 195 7.42 7.17 5.14
C THR A 195 8.74 6.68 4.57
N ASN A 196 8.73 5.99 3.42
CA ASN A 196 9.95 5.53 2.76
C ASN A 196 10.70 6.69 2.09
N ILE A 197 9.97 7.64 1.49
CA ILE A 197 10.57 8.87 0.95
C ILE A 197 11.23 9.66 2.09
N ILE A 198 10.53 9.84 3.22
CA ILE A 198 11.08 10.58 4.36
C ILE A 198 12.35 9.89 4.88
N ALA A 199 12.32 8.57 5.04
CA ALA A 199 13.45 7.79 5.57
C ALA A 199 14.69 7.82 4.65
N ARG A 200 14.49 7.92 3.33
CA ARG A 200 15.58 7.98 2.34
C ARG A 200 16.08 9.40 2.07
N SER A 201 15.31 10.41 2.47
CA SER A 201 15.65 11.81 2.21
C SER A 201 15.34 12.71 3.42
N SER A 202 14.17 13.33 3.46
CA SER A 202 13.69 14.14 4.57
C SER A 202 12.18 14.42 4.45
N ARG A 203 11.57 14.86 5.55
CA ARG A 203 10.18 15.36 5.55
C ARG A 203 10.01 16.55 4.59
N ALA A 204 10.97 17.46 4.59
CA ALA A 204 10.92 18.62 3.70
C ALA A 204 10.97 18.21 2.21
N ARG A 205 11.81 17.21 1.85
CA ARG A 205 11.87 16.70 0.48
C ARG A 205 10.57 16.02 0.06
N GLN A 206 9.97 15.22 0.96
CA GLN A 206 8.66 14.60 0.69
C GLN A 206 7.57 15.65 0.47
N GLN A 207 7.52 16.73 1.28
CA GLN A 207 6.56 17.80 1.10
C GLN A 207 6.78 18.55 -0.22
N ALA A 208 8.02 18.90 -0.56
CA ALA A 208 8.34 19.54 -1.82
C ALA A 208 7.96 18.65 -3.02
N LEU A 209 8.24 17.34 -2.96
CA LEU A 209 7.85 16.39 -3.98
C LEU A 209 6.32 16.32 -4.15
N ALA A 210 5.58 16.32 -3.06
CA ALA A 210 4.11 16.31 -3.11
C ALA A 210 3.57 17.55 -3.85
N GLU A 211 4.12 18.74 -3.62
CA GLU A 211 3.69 19.96 -4.31
C GLU A 211 4.12 19.95 -5.81
N GLU A 212 5.33 19.45 -6.13
CA GLU A 212 5.77 19.27 -7.51
C GLU A 212 4.82 18.32 -8.27
N LEU A 213 4.42 17.20 -7.66
CA LEU A 213 3.51 16.23 -8.26
C LEU A 213 2.08 16.77 -8.38
N LYS A 214 1.58 17.54 -7.43
CA LYS A 214 0.28 18.22 -7.54
C LYS A 214 0.26 19.16 -8.75
N ALA A 215 1.30 19.96 -8.93
CA ALA A 215 1.42 20.85 -10.07
C ALA A 215 1.43 20.06 -11.40
N LEU A 216 2.25 19.01 -11.48
CA LEU A 216 2.31 18.13 -12.64
C LEU A 216 0.92 17.52 -12.98
N LEU A 217 0.24 16.96 -11.97
CA LEU A 217 -1.04 16.27 -12.15
C LEU A 217 -2.18 17.24 -12.47
N THR A 218 -2.06 18.51 -12.10
CA THR A 218 -3.03 19.55 -12.53
C THR A 218 -2.97 19.76 -14.04
N GLU A 219 -1.78 19.73 -14.63
CA GLU A 219 -1.60 19.90 -16.07
C GLU A 219 -1.78 18.56 -16.83
N THR A 220 -1.25 17.47 -16.26
CA THR A 220 -1.23 16.15 -16.89
C THR A 220 -1.61 15.07 -15.87
N PRO A 221 -2.91 14.84 -15.62
CA PRO A 221 -3.38 13.89 -14.60
C PRO A 221 -2.92 12.44 -14.82
N TYR A 222 -2.66 12.08 -16.08
CA TYR A 222 -2.17 10.75 -16.48
C TYR A 222 -0.97 10.91 -17.40
N PRO A 223 0.25 11.11 -16.85
CA PRO A 223 1.46 11.21 -17.63
C PRO A 223 1.63 9.96 -18.52
N ASP A 224 2.14 10.16 -19.70
CA ASP A 224 2.45 9.05 -20.61
C ASP A 224 3.69 8.27 -20.15
N ARG A 225 3.99 7.21 -20.88
CA ARG A 225 5.08 6.30 -20.54
C ARG A 225 6.45 7.02 -20.50
N ASP A 226 6.70 7.96 -21.40
CA ASP A 226 7.96 8.66 -21.47
C ASP A 226 8.12 9.64 -20.31
N ALA A 227 7.04 10.35 -19.94
CA ALA A 227 7.03 11.22 -18.77
C ALA A 227 7.21 10.43 -17.46
N LEU A 228 6.55 9.26 -17.32
CA LEU A 228 6.76 8.37 -16.17
C LEU A 228 8.20 7.83 -16.13
N ALA A 229 8.80 7.49 -17.27
CA ALA A 229 10.19 7.04 -17.36
C ALA A 229 11.18 8.15 -16.96
N ALA A 230 10.92 9.40 -17.37
CA ALA A 230 11.74 10.53 -16.97
C ALA A 230 11.64 10.82 -15.46
N LEU A 231 10.45 10.66 -14.87
CA LEU A 231 10.27 10.72 -13.42
C LEU A 231 11.02 9.60 -12.69
N ASP A 232 11.00 8.38 -13.23
CA ASP A 232 11.73 7.24 -12.69
C ASP A 232 13.25 7.49 -12.67
N ASP A 233 13.81 7.97 -13.77
CA ASP A 233 15.24 8.32 -13.86
C ASP A 233 15.62 9.40 -12.82
N ARG A 234 14.74 10.42 -12.62
CA ARG A 234 14.93 11.44 -11.59
C ARG A 234 14.85 10.87 -10.18
N PHE A 235 13.86 10.01 -9.88
CA PHE A 235 13.71 9.39 -8.58
C PHE A 235 14.91 8.51 -8.23
N MET A 236 15.44 7.77 -9.21
CA MET A 236 16.67 6.98 -9.03
C MET A 236 17.87 7.88 -8.74
N ALA A 237 18.03 8.99 -9.47
CA ALA A 237 19.14 9.93 -9.25
C ALA A 237 19.09 10.58 -7.86
N GLU A 238 17.89 10.80 -7.31
CA GLU A 238 17.65 11.33 -5.97
C GLU A 238 17.55 10.24 -4.88
N ASN A 239 17.69 8.96 -5.22
CA ASN A 239 17.51 7.80 -4.32
C ASN A 239 16.12 7.77 -3.65
N LEU A 240 15.08 8.22 -4.33
CA LEU A 240 13.69 8.20 -3.83
C LEU A 240 13.02 6.88 -4.19
N SER A 241 12.30 6.29 -3.25
CA SER A 241 11.49 5.09 -3.47
C SER A 241 10.18 5.22 -2.69
N PRO A 242 9.05 5.45 -3.38
CA PRO A 242 7.75 5.64 -2.74
C PRO A 242 7.08 4.31 -2.38
N GLY A 243 7.74 3.49 -1.53
CA GLY A 243 7.28 2.15 -1.17
C GLY A 243 5.92 2.14 -0.48
N GLY A 244 5.66 3.11 0.41
CA GLY A 244 4.35 3.24 1.06
C GLY A 244 3.22 3.55 0.07
N SER A 245 3.49 4.41 -0.91
CA SER A 245 2.54 4.69 -1.98
C SER A 245 2.34 3.51 -2.93
N ALA A 246 3.37 2.66 -3.12
CA ALA A 246 3.25 1.41 -3.88
C ALA A 246 2.34 0.40 -3.19
N ASP A 247 2.41 0.26 -1.86
CA ASP A 247 1.51 -0.59 -1.09
C ASP A 247 0.05 -0.10 -1.21
N LEU A 248 -0.17 1.21 -1.13
CA LEU A 248 -1.50 1.81 -1.33
C LEU A 248 -2.02 1.64 -2.76
N LEU A 249 -1.14 1.70 -3.77
CA LEU A 249 -1.51 1.38 -5.15
C LEU A 249 -1.89 -0.11 -5.30
N ALA A 250 -1.17 -1.02 -4.66
CA ALA A 250 -1.52 -2.45 -4.68
C ALA A 250 -2.92 -2.69 -4.09
N LEU A 251 -3.25 -2.03 -2.98
CA LEU A 251 -4.59 -2.05 -2.39
C LEU A 251 -5.65 -1.41 -3.30
N THR A 252 -5.30 -0.35 -4.02
CA THR A 252 -6.16 0.27 -5.03
C THR A 252 -6.53 -0.73 -6.12
N TYR A 253 -5.57 -1.47 -6.67
CA TYR A 253 -5.83 -2.53 -7.64
C TYR A 253 -6.66 -3.66 -7.06
N LEU A 254 -6.33 -4.12 -5.85
CA LEU A 254 -7.09 -5.18 -5.19
C LEU A 254 -8.58 -4.82 -5.09
N LEU A 255 -8.89 -3.62 -4.58
CA LEU A 255 -10.26 -3.17 -4.44
C LEU A 255 -10.93 -2.97 -5.80
N HIS A 256 -10.25 -2.38 -6.78
CA HIS A 256 -10.79 -2.24 -8.13
C HIS A 256 -11.22 -3.59 -8.72
N PHE A 257 -10.37 -4.61 -8.66
CA PHE A 257 -10.72 -5.94 -9.19
C PHE A 257 -11.88 -6.58 -8.42
N ILE A 258 -11.87 -6.51 -7.11
CA ILE A 258 -12.93 -7.10 -6.28
C ILE A 258 -14.28 -6.42 -6.52
N THR A 259 -14.31 -5.09 -6.61
CA THR A 259 -15.56 -4.34 -6.83
C THR A 259 -16.09 -4.50 -8.25
N THR A 260 -15.23 -4.70 -9.24
CA THR A 260 -15.67 -4.91 -10.64
C THR A 260 -16.09 -6.35 -10.92
N GLU A 261 -15.43 -7.36 -10.32
CA GLU A 261 -15.85 -8.77 -10.46
C GLU A 261 -17.17 -9.05 -9.75
N GLY A 262 -17.42 -8.42 -8.59
CA GLY A 262 -18.69 -8.56 -7.87
C GLY A 262 -19.90 -8.08 -8.66
N ASN A 263 -19.70 -7.21 -9.64
CA ASN A 263 -20.77 -6.71 -10.52
C ASN A 263 -21.02 -7.59 -11.77
N ASN A 264 -20.16 -8.57 -12.05
CA ASN A 264 -20.29 -9.43 -13.25
C ASN A 264 -20.99 -10.77 -12.96
N ASP A 265 -21.27 -11.09 -11.70
CA ASP A 265 -21.96 -12.32 -11.29
C ASP A 265 -23.49 -12.14 -11.15
N GLU A 266 -24.06 -10.97 -11.55
CA GLU A 266 -25.49 -10.71 -11.72
C GLU A 266 -25.89 -10.79 -13.22
#